data_bb93368715fcece86d5b196a358d1a36
#
_entry.id   bb93368715fcece86d5b196a358d1a36
#
_cell.length_a   1.000
_cell.length_b   1.000
_cell.length_c   1.000
_cell.angle_alpha   90.00
_cell.angle_beta   90.00
_cell.angle_gamma   90.00
#
_symmetry.space_group_name_H-M   'P 1'
#
loop_
_entity.id
_entity.type
_entity.pdbx_description
1 polymer ?
#
loop_
_entity_poly.entity_id
_entity_poly.type
_entity_poly.pdbx_seq_one_letter_code
_entity_poly.pdbx_strand_id
1 'polypeptide(L)'
;MHKDHPYSQANPSVLQDRRDMIKDEHVKPLTSFVEGMLKDVNLQEAMGRNFQIPFFDPLDGGVNASILFLLEAPGPKAIKSGFVSRDNPDNTAKNFRKLNEGAADGLGINRI
;
A
#
# COMPACT_ATOMS: atom_id res chain seq x y z
N MET A 1 -1.46 15.75 11.46
CA MET A 1 -0.84 14.40 11.39
C MET A 1 -0.09 14.26 10.09
N HIS A 2 1.13 13.78 10.12
CA HIS A 2 1.88 13.49 8.91
C HIS A 2 1.29 12.31 8.16
N LYS A 3 1.22 12.42 6.83
CA LYS A 3 0.64 11.37 5.97
C LYS A 3 1.42 10.06 5.98
N ASP A 4 2.71 10.11 6.28
CA ASP A 4 3.58 8.94 6.34
C ASP A 4 4.04 8.59 7.76
N HIS A 5 3.29 9.01 8.77
CA HIS A 5 3.51 8.63 10.16
C HIS A 5 3.16 7.15 10.38
N PRO A 6 3.86 6.41 11.27
CA PRO A 6 3.45 5.05 11.64
C PRO A 6 1.99 5.02 12.09
N TYR A 7 1.25 4.00 11.61
CA TYR A 7 -0.19 3.85 11.86
C TYR A 7 -1.07 4.99 11.34
N SER A 8 -0.54 5.90 10.52
CA SER A 8 -1.33 7.05 10.02
C SER A 8 -2.59 6.62 9.27
N GLN A 9 -2.59 5.45 8.62
CA GLN A 9 -3.77 4.94 7.93
C GLN A 9 -4.90 4.44 8.83
N ALA A 10 -4.73 4.51 10.15
CA ALA A 10 -5.86 4.40 11.08
C ALA A 10 -6.76 5.64 11.06
N ASN A 11 -6.27 6.77 10.56
CA ASN A 11 -7.01 8.03 10.48
C ASN A 11 -7.78 8.11 9.16
N PRO A 12 -9.13 8.28 9.19
CA PRO A 12 -9.95 8.33 7.97
C PRO A 12 -9.56 9.44 6.98
N SER A 13 -9.10 10.59 7.47
CA SER A 13 -8.70 11.68 6.58
C SER A 13 -7.40 11.36 5.83
N VAL A 14 -6.48 10.65 6.47
CA VAL A 14 -5.26 10.16 5.82
C VAL A 14 -5.61 9.14 4.73
N LEU A 15 -6.53 8.22 5.01
CA LEU A 15 -7.00 7.25 4.03
C LEU A 15 -7.67 7.94 2.84
N GLN A 16 -8.45 8.98 3.08
CA GLN A 16 -9.09 9.73 1.99
C GLN A 16 -8.05 10.40 1.10
N ASP A 17 -7.03 11.01 1.68
CA ASP A 17 -5.92 11.59 0.93
C ASP A 17 -5.24 10.53 0.04
N ARG A 18 -5.01 9.31 0.57
CA ARG A 18 -4.42 8.22 -0.20
C ARG A 18 -5.32 7.79 -1.35
N ARG A 19 -6.63 7.68 -1.13
CA ARG A 19 -7.60 7.36 -2.19
C ARG A 19 -7.60 8.41 -3.28
N ASP A 20 -7.45 9.67 -2.93
CA ASP A 20 -7.41 10.77 -3.90
C ASP A 20 -6.15 10.71 -4.78
N MET A 21 -5.09 10.03 -4.33
CA MET A 21 -3.81 9.93 -5.03
C MET A 21 -3.68 8.67 -5.90
N ILE A 22 -4.61 7.72 -5.87
CA ILE A 22 -4.44 6.44 -6.60
C ILE A 22 -4.44 6.59 -8.12
N LYS A 23 -4.86 7.73 -8.64
CA LYS A 23 -4.82 8.06 -10.07
C LYS A 23 -3.59 8.89 -10.46
N ASP A 24 -2.72 9.23 -9.52
CA ASP A 24 -1.49 9.95 -9.80
C ASP A 24 -0.59 9.14 -10.73
N GLU A 25 0.16 9.82 -11.58
CA GLU A 25 0.88 9.23 -12.70
C GLU A 25 1.84 8.11 -12.27
N HIS A 26 2.54 8.29 -11.16
CA HIS A 26 3.53 7.32 -10.68
C HIS A 26 2.94 6.01 -10.16
N VAL A 27 1.66 5.99 -9.83
CA VAL A 27 0.98 4.80 -9.28
C VAL A 27 -0.17 4.33 -10.16
N LYS A 28 -0.61 5.13 -11.12
CA LYS A 28 -1.75 4.84 -11.99
C LYS A 28 -1.69 3.47 -12.68
N PRO A 29 -0.56 3.03 -13.28
CA PRO A 29 -0.51 1.70 -13.89
C PRO A 29 -0.73 0.57 -12.88
N LEU A 30 -0.22 0.72 -11.66
CA LEU A 30 -0.41 -0.26 -10.58
C LEU A 30 -1.86 -0.28 -10.10
N THR A 31 -2.47 0.89 -9.97
CA THR A 31 -3.89 1.03 -9.64
C THR A 31 -4.77 0.37 -10.70
N SER A 32 -4.47 0.59 -11.98
CA SER A 32 -5.20 -0.03 -13.09
C SER A 32 -5.08 -1.54 -13.09
N PHE A 33 -3.92 -2.08 -12.74
CA PHE A 33 -3.71 -3.51 -12.59
C PHE A 33 -4.61 -4.10 -11.49
N VAL A 34 -4.69 -3.47 -10.32
CA VAL A 34 -5.57 -3.89 -9.23
C VAL A 34 -7.03 -3.82 -9.65
N GLU A 35 -7.44 -2.71 -10.28
CA GLU A 35 -8.81 -2.55 -10.77
C GLU A 35 -9.18 -3.63 -11.79
N GLY A 36 -8.24 -3.99 -12.67
CA GLY A 36 -8.42 -5.07 -13.64
C GLY A 36 -8.64 -6.42 -12.96
N MET A 37 -7.88 -6.73 -11.92
CA MET A 37 -8.06 -7.96 -11.14
C MET A 37 -9.43 -7.99 -10.45
N LEU A 38 -9.88 -6.88 -9.90
CA LEU A 38 -11.17 -6.79 -9.21
C LEU A 38 -12.35 -7.04 -10.16
N LYS A 39 -12.18 -6.77 -11.45
CA LYS A 39 -13.21 -6.99 -12.49
C LYS A 39 -13.09 -8.34 -13.20
N ASP A 40 -12.06 -9.12 -12.90
CA ASP A 40 -11.82 -10.39 -13.56
C ASP A 40 -12.83 -11.43 -13.13
N VAL A 41 -13.61 -11.95 -14.06
CA VAL A 41 -14.69 -12.92 -13.78
C VAL A 41 -14.12 -14.22 -13.25
N ASN A 42 -12.99 -14.67 -13.77
CA ASN A 42 -12.36 -15.92 -13.30
C ASN A 42 -11.86 -15.80 -11.86
N LEU A 43 -11.30 -14.65 -11.49
CA LEU A 43 -10.91 -14.40 -10.10
C LEU A 43 -12.13 -14.30 -9.18
N GLN A 44 -13.20 -13.66 -9.63
CA GLN A 44 -14.45 -13.59 -8.87
C GLN A 44 -15.05 -14.98 -8.61
N GLU A 45 -14.99 -15.86 -9.59
CA GLU A 45 -15.47 -17.24 -9.41
C GLU A 45 -14.58 -18.04 -8.46
N ALA A 46 -13.27 -17.88 -8.54
CA ALA A 46 -12.31 -18.60 -7.71
C ALA A 46 -12.30 -18.13 -6.26
N MET A 47 -12.46 -16.82 -6.02
CA MET A 47 -12.27 -16.19 -4.71
C MET A 47 -13.56 -15.68 -4.06
N GLY A 48 -14.68 -15.72 -4.78
CA GLY A 48 -15.95 -15.14 -4.34
C GLY A 48 -16.14 -13.71 -4.86
N ARG A 49 -17.39 -13.29 -5.05
CA ARG A 49 -17.74 -12.02 -5.70
C ARG A 49 -17.29 -10.78 -4.92
N ASN A 50 -17.13 -10.93 -3.60
CA ASN A 50 -16.78 -9.81 -2.72
C ASN A 50 -15.30 -9.86 -2.30
N PHE A 51 -14.45 -10.54 -3.06
CA PHE A 51 -13.04 -10.56 -2.75
C PHE A 51 -12.44 -9.14 -2.84
N GLN A 52 -11.45 -8.89 -2.00
CA GLN A 52 -10.82 -7.57 -1.89
C GLN A 52 -9.32 -7.69 -2.17
N ILE A 53 -8.82 -6.74 -2.95
CA ILE A 53 -7.39 -6.59 -3.22
C ILE A 53 -7.01 -5.17 -2.85
N PRO A 54 -6.06 -4.97 -1.93
CA PRO A 54 -5.63 -3.62 -1.57
C PRO A 54 -4.84 -2.98 -2.71
N PHE A 55 -4.92 -1.66 -2.80
CA PHE A 55 -4.14 -0.86 -3.74
C PHE A 55 -2.71 -0.70 -3.27
N PHE A 56 -1.82 -0.32 -4.18
CA PHE A 56 -0.48 0.13 -3.83
C PHE A 56 -0.55 1.52 -3.19
N ASP A 57 0.22 1.71 -2.11
CA ASP A 57 0.27 3.00 -1.40
C ASP A 57 0.89 4.06 -2.31
N PRO A 58 0.18 5.16 -2.65
CA PRO A 58 0.74 6.20 -3.51
C PRO A 58 1.91 6.98 -2.89
N LEU A 59 2.19 6.83 -1.60
CA LEU A 59 3.40 7.40 -0.98
C LEU A 59 4.63 6.51 -1.11
N ASP A 60 4.49 5.28 -1.56
CA ASP A 60 5.61 4.43 -1.93
C ASP A 60 5.98 4.66 -3.40
N GLY A 61 7.17 4.29 -3.82
CA GLY A 61 7.76 4.74 -5.08
C GLY A 61 6.96 4.51 -6.38
N GLY A 62 5.91 3.70 -6.35
CA GLY A 62 5.10 3.42 -7.54
C GLY A 62 5.93 2.76 -8.63
N VAL A 63 5.69 3.14 -9.88
CA VAL A 63 6.41 2.59 -11.05
C VAL A 63 7.89 2.99 -11.08
N ASN A 64 8.27 3.99 -10.31
CA ASN A 64 9.65 4.47 -10.23
C ASN A 64 10.44 3.87 -9.06
N ALA A 65 9.83 2.96 -8.29
CA ALA A 65 10.49 2.33 -7.15
C ALA A 65 11.71 1.52 -7.60
N SER A 66 12.80 1.66 -6.85
CA SER A 66 14.04 0.92 -7.11
C SER A 66 14.05 -0.48 -6.48
N ILE A 67 13.15 -0.74 -5.52
CA ILE A 67 13.08 -1.99 -4.79
C ILE A 67 11.64 -2.50 -4.81
N LEU A 68 11.49 -3.79 -5.14
CA LEU A 68 10.21 -4.48 -5.05
C LEU A 68 10.24 -5.44 -3.87
N PHE A 69 9.30 -5.29 -2.95
CA PHE A 69 9.12 -6.21 -1.83
C PHE A 69 8.00 -7.20 -2.14
N LEU A 70 8.31 -8.48 -2.06
CA LEU A 70 7.33 -9.55 -2.27
C LEU A 70 6.89 -10.09 -0.93
N LEU A 71 5.58 -10.01 -0.66
CA LEU A 71 4.96 -10.50 0.57
C LEU A 71 4.01 -11.65 0.23
N GLU A 72 3.67 -12.46 1.23
CA GLU A 72 2.82 -13.64 1.01
C GLU A 72 1.38 -13.24 0.68
N ALA A 73 0.74 -12.47 1.55
CA ALA A 73 -0.66 -12.07 1.38
C ALA A 73 -0.97 -10.83 2.23
N PRO A 74 -1.96 -10.01 1.83
CA PRO A 74 -2.38 -8.88 2.64
C PRO A 74 -3.07 -9.35 3.92
N GLY A 75 -2.72 -8.73 5.05
CA GLY A 75 -3.37 -8.99 6.33
C GLY A 75 -4.66 -8.20 6.50
N PRO A 76 -5.39 -8.40 7.65
CA PRO A 76 -6.68 -7.74 7.88
C PRO A 76 -6.61 -6.22 7.85
N LYS A 77 -5.52 -5.62 8.31
CA LYS A 77 -5.37 -4.17 8.32
C LYS A 77 -5.16 -3.59 6.92
N ALA A 78 -4.45 -4.31 6.05
CA ALA A 78 -4.31 -3.92 4.64
C ALA A 78 -5.66 -3.99 3.92
N ILE A 79 -6.45 -5.03 4.15
CA ILE A 79 -7.79 -5.16 3.58
C ILE A 79 -8.69 -4.03 4.09
N LYS A 80 -8.66 -3.73 5.38
CA LYS A 80 -9.48 -2.68 5.97
C LYS A 80 -9.11 -1.29 5.47
N SER A 81 -7.83 -0.96 5.40
CA SER A 81 -7.37 0.33 4.89
C SER A 81 -7.55 0.45 3.37
N GLY A 82 -7.48 -0.67 2.65
CA GLY A 82 -7.50 -0.71 1.20
C GLY A 82 -6.13 -0.52 0.56
N PHE A 83 -5.06 -0.50 1.34
CA PHE A 83 -3.69 -0.29 0.86
C PHE A 83 -2.70 -1.26 1.46
N VAL A 84 -1.75 -1.73 0.64
CA VAL A 84 -0.51 -2.33 1.11
C VAL A 84 0.43 -1.18 1.47
N SER A 85 0.66 -0.96 2.75
CA SER A 85 1.36 0.24 3.22
C SER A 85 2.13 -0.01 4.52
N ARG A 86 3.31 0.63 4.61
CA ARG A 86 4.08 0.68 5.86
C ARG A 86 3.39 1.53 6.93
N ASP A 87 2.37 2.29 6.56
CA ASP A 87 1.62 3.18 7.47
C ASP A 87 0.36 2.52 8.00
N ASN A 88 0.12 1.24 7.68
CA ASN A 88 -1.00 0.48 8.24
C ASN A 88 -0.84 0.29 9.75
N PRO A 89 -1.95 0.26 10.49
CA PRO A 89 -1.90 0.10 11.96
C PRO A 89 -1.74 -1.37 12.36
N ASP A 90 -0.65 -2.01 11.93
CA ASP A 90 -0.31 -3.38 12.31
C ASP A 90 1.19 -3.56 12.55
N ASN A 91 1.57 -4.69 13.16
CA ASN A 91 2.96 -4.96 13.51
C ASN A 91 3.84 -5.22 12.29
N THR A 92 3.30 -5.82 11.25
CA THR A 92 4.05 -6.07 10.01
C THR A 92 4.47 -4.75 9.37
N ALA A 93 3.54 -3.82 9.24
CA ALA A 93 3.81 -2.48 8.71
C ALA A 93 4.81 -1.73 9.58
N LYS A 94 4.64 -1.78 10.90
CA LYS A 94 5.55 -1.16 11.87
C LYS A 94 6.97 -1.70 11.72
N ASN A 95 7.13 -3.01 11.65
CA ASN A 95 8.44 -3.65 11.53
C ASN A 95 9.09 -3.33 10.19
N PHE A 96 8.32 -3.37 9.12
CA PHE A 96 8.78 -3.01 7.78
C PHE A 96 9.29 -1.57 7.74
N ARG A 97 8.52 -0.63 8.30
CA ARG A 97 8.90 0.77 8.39
C ARG A 97 10.19 0.96 9.19
N LYS A 98 10.29 0.31 10.34
CA LYS A 98 11.47 0.40 11.21
C LYS A 98 12.74 -0.08 10.49
N LEU A 99 12.67 -1.20 9.78
CA LEU A 99 13.79 -1.73 9.02
C LEU A 99 14.19 -0.81 7.87
N ASN A 100 13.20 -0.26 7.15
CA ASN A 100 13.46 0.66 6.05
C ASN A 100 14.02 2.01 6.52
N GLU A 101 13.55 2.53 7.63
CA GLU A 101 14.09 3.77 8.21
C GLU A 101 15.55 3.58 8.63
N GLY A 102 15.88 2.45 9.27
CA GLY A 102 17.25 2.12 9.60
C GLY A 102 18.16 2.04 8.37
N ALA A 103 17.70 1.41 7.30
CA ALA A 103 18.45 1.35 6.03
C ALA A 103 18.56 2.73 5.37
N ALA A 104 17.49 3.52 5.38
CA ALA A 104 17.47 4.88 4.84
C ALA A 104 18.46 5.79 5.57
N ASP A 105 18.50 5.72 6.90
CA ASP A 105 19.46 6.47 7.71
C ASP A 105 20.90 6.11 7.36
N GLY A 106 21.19 4.82 7.18
CA GLY A 106 22.51 4.35 6.77
C GLY A 106 22.93 4.82 5.37
N LEU A 107 21.95 5.07 4.49
CA LEU A 107 22.19 5.55 3.12
C LEU A 107 22.06 7.07 2.99
N GLY A 108 21.61 7.77 4.02
CA GLY A 108 21.38 9.21 3.98
C GLY A 108 20.19 9.63 3.13
N ILE A 109 19.16 8.79 3.05
CA ILE A 109 17.92 9.06 2.28
C ILE A 109 16.71 9.08 3.21
N ASN A 110 15.61 9.67 2.75
CA ASN A 110 14.42 9.89 3.59
C ASN A 110 13.46 8.71 3.65
N ARG A 111 13.27 8.01 2.52
CA ARG A 111 12.29 6.91 2.43
C ARG A 111 12.72 5.95 1.32
N ILE A 112 12.74 4.70 1.64
CA ILE A 112 13.00 3.64 0.66
C ILE A 112 11.71 3.23 -0.04
#